data_f2a0674e7a5fe8ea6031fa2e92cb3b9a
#
_entry.id   f2a0674e7a5fe8ea6031fa2e92cb3b9a
#
_cell.length_a   1.000
_cell.length_b   1.000
_cell.length_c   1.000
_cell.angle_alpha   90.00
_cell.angle_beta   90.00
_cell.angle_gamma   90.00
#
_symmetry.space_group_name_H-M   'P 1'
#
loop_
_entity.id
_entity.type
_entity.pdbx_description
1 polymer ?
#
loop_
_entity_poly.entity_id
_entity_poly.type
_entity_poly.pdbx_seq_one_letter_code
_entity_poly.pdbx_strand_id
1 'polypeptide(L)'
;MIALWWDEARQYNVLPLDDRGVTLFGIRPGDHGPHRLDRNYSYFPPITRIPTAASAPIGGRSWDFVAHIVRPAGSDGVLYATGTENSGLSIFIQNDLLVFDYNYFGEHWVAESTRPVPEGLCTVGVQFRRAKRDATVTLLINGEPSGDRHLPRFMRMMSSVGASVGFDDGSPVSDRYTGPFPFCGLIKRIDIRIVSQDKTSEQEANDATGRSIQARQ
;
A
#
# COMPACT_ATOMS: atom_id res chain seq x y z
N MET A 1 29.99 19.72 -26.89
CA MET A 1 28.94 19.10 -26.09
C MET A 1 29.05 19.37 -24.58
N ILE A 2 30.16 19.06 -23.90
CA ILE A 2 30.33 19.30 -22.46
C ILE A 2 30.17 20.78 -22.08
N ALA A 3 30.78 21.72 -22.81
CA ALA A 3 30.65 23.15 -22.53
C ALA A 3 29.18 23.61 -22.67
N LEU A 4 28.49 23.20 -23.72
CA LEU A 4 27.07 23.51 -23.93
C LEU A 4 26.22 22.99 -22.76
N TRP A 5 26.50 21.77 -22.28
CA TRP A 5 25.78 21.21 -21.14
C TRP A 5 25.94 22.07 -19.88
N TRP A 6 27.15 22.54 -19.60
CA TRP A 6 27.40 23.42 -18.45
C TRP A 6 26.72 24.78 -18.59
N ASP A 7 26.62 25.32 -19.79
CA ASP A 7 25.94 26.58 -20.04
C ASP A 7 24.44 26.44 -19.86
N GLU A 8 23.83 25.39 -20.39
CA GLU A 8 22.42 25.07 -20.19
C GLU A 8 22.11 24.79 -18.71
N ALA A 9 22.95 24.02 -18.03
CA ALA A 9 22.77 23.70 -16.61
C ALA A 9 22.77 24.96 -15.71
N ARG A 10 23.59 25.98 -16.04
CA ARG A 10 23.57 27.28 -15.36
C ARG A 10 22.33 28.09 -15.72
N GLN A 11 21.97 28.13 -16.99
CA GLN A 11 20.83 28.90 -17.49
C GLN A 11 19.52 28.43 -16.87
N TYR A 12 19.34 27.11 -16.70
CA TYR A 12 18.13 26.51 -16.18
C TYR A 12 18.18 26.15 -14.70
N ASN A 13 19.18 26.65 -13.96
CA ASN A 13 19.35 26.40 -12.52
C ASN A 13 19.37 24.92 -12.13
N VAL A 14 19.99 24.07 -12.95
CA VAL A 14 20.12 22.63 -12.67
C VAL A 14 21.22 22.35 -11.64
N LEU A 15 22.08 23.33 -11.37
CA LEU A 15 23.19 23.22 -10.43
C LEU A 15 22.86 23.82 -9.04
N PRO A 16 23.35 23.21 -7.94
CA PRO A 16 24.14 21.99 -7.90
C PRO A 16 23.30 20.77 -8.24
N LEU A 17 23.92 19.80 -8.92
CA LEU A 17 23.27 18.50 -9.13
C LEU A 17 23.05 17.83 -7.78
N ASP A 18 21.83 17.35 -7.56
CA ASP A 18 21.51 16.56 -6.38
C ASP A 18 21.82 15.09 -6.67
N ASP A 19 22.95 14.61 -6.19
CA ASP A 19 23.43 13.24 -6.35
C ASP A 19 22.92 12.28 -5.26
N ARG A 20 22.12 12.80 -4.33
CA ARG A 20 21.56 11.98 -3.24
C ARG A 20 20.67 10.83 -3.73
N GLY A 21 20.26 10.85 -5.00
CA GLY A 21 19.63 9.72 -5.70
C GLY A 21 18.60 8.99 -4.84
N VAL A 22 18.87 7.72 -4.56
CA VAL A 22 17.96 6.85 -3.80
C VAL A 22 17.71 7.33 -2.37
N THR A 23 18.61 8.10 -1.76
CA THR A 23 18.40 8.65 -0.41
C THR A 23 17.25 9.64 -0.35
N LEU A 24 16.96 10.37 -1.44
CA LEU A 24 15.80 11.25 -1.52
C LEU A 24 14.47 10.48 -1.46
N PHE A 25 14.44 9.25 -1.94
CA PHE A 25 13.25 8.40 -1.86
C PHE A 25 13.08 7.76 -0.47
N GLY A 26 14.16 7.67 0.31
CA GLY A 26 14.15 7.11 1.66
C GLY A 26 13.94 8.15 2.77
N ILE A 27 14.29 9.41 2.51
CA ILE A 27 14.18 10.49 3.50
C ILE A 27 12.88 11.24 3.22
N ARG A 28 11.84 10.97 3.98
CA ARG A 28 10.63 11.80 3.98
C ARG A 28 10.91 13.10 4.73
N PRO A 29 10.52 14.28 4.19
CA PRO A 29 10.54 15.52 4.95
C PRO A 29 9.75 15.33 6.25
N GLY A 30 10.40 15.46 7.40
CA GLY A 30 9.79 15.24 8.71
C GLY A 30 10.16 13.93 9.42
N ASP A 31 10.91 13.03 8.78
CA ASP A 31 11.40 11.79 9.40
C ASP A 31 12.60 11.98 10.35
N HIS A 32 13.00 13.22 10.61
CA HIS A 32 14.05 13.56 11.57
C HIS A 32 13.60 13.56 13.05
N GLY A 33 12.37 13.12 13.31
CA GLY A 33 11.85 12.91 14.67
C GLY A 33 11.88 11.44 15.07
N PRO A 34 11.71 11.11 16.36
CA PRO A 34 11.52 9.73 16.77
C PRO A 34 10.33 9.18 15.99
N HIS A 35 10.54 8.08 15.25
CA HIS A 35 9.49 7.42 14.48
C HIS A 35 8.29 7.19 15.39
N ARG A 36 7.17 7.84 15.09
CA ARG A 36 5.93 7.53 15.80
C ARG A 36 5.56 6.10 15.44
N LEU A 37 5.64 5.22 16.44
CA LEU A 37 5.40 3.80 16.30
C LEU A 37 3.97 3.49 15.83
N ASP A 38 3.04 4.39 16.16
CA ASP A 38 1.62 4.29 15.80
C ASP A 38 1.23 5.48 14.91
N ARG A 39 1.08 5.22 13.61
CA ARG A 39 0.47 6.17 12.69
C ARG A 39 -0.86 5.66 12.19
N ASN A 40 -1.86 6.53 12.27
CA ASN A 40 -3.18 6.33 11.68
C ASN A 40 -3.30 7.19 10.42
N TYR A 41 -3.78 6.59 9.36
CA TYR A 41 -4.07 7.25 8.09
C TYR A 41 -5.55 7.08 7.82
N SER A 42 -6.26 8.19 7.62
CA SER A 42 -7.68 8.17 7.27
C SER A 42 -7.87 8.84 5.91
N TYR A 43 -8.55 8.16 5.02
CA TYR A 43 -8.85 8.63 3.67
C TYR A 43 -10.34 8.78 3.49
N PHE A 44 -10.77 9.94 3.00
CA PHE A 44 -12.17 10.30 2.79
C PHE A 44 -12.43 10.55 1.30
N PRO A 45 -12.97 9.58 0.55
CA PRO A 45 -13.34 9.78 -0.85
C PRO A 45 -14.42 10.87 -1.04
N PRO A 46 -14.47 11.51 -2.21
CA PRO A 46 -13.70 11.21 -3.41
C PRO A 46 -12.26 11.70 -3.33
N ILE A 47 -11.30 10.81 -3.63
CA ILE A 47 -9.88 11.12 -3.64
C ILE A 47 -9.33 10.65 -4.99
N THR A 48 -8.54 11.49 -5.64
CA THR A 48 -7.70 11.09 -6.75
C THR A 48 -6.52 10.25 -6.22
N ARG A 49 -5.53 9.98 -7.03
CA ARG A 49 -4.32 9.28 -6.59
C ARG A 49 -3.68 9.92 -5.36
N ILE A 50 -3.36 9.10 -4.37
CA ILE A 50 -2.64 9.52 -3.16
C ILE A 50 -1.14 9.44 -3.47
N PRO A 51 -0.39 10.56 -3.43
CA PRO A 51 1.06 10.52 -3.63
C PRO A 51 1.76 9.59 -2.64
N THR A 52 2.86 8.97 -3.03
CA THR A 52 3.65 8.06 -2.17
C THR A 52 3.99 8.68 -0.81
N ALA A 53 4.32 9.99 -0.79
CA ALA A 53 4.64 10.70 0.45
C ALA A 53 3.46 10.84 1.43
N ALA A 54 2.21 10.77 0.93
CA ALA A 54 0.99 10.86 1.74
C ALA A 54 0.32 9.49 1.97
N SER A 55 0.77 8.44 1.28
CA SER A 55 0.23 7.10 1.45
C SER A 55 0.76 6.43 2.71
N ALA A 56 -0.04 5.52 3.29
CA ALA A 56 0.36 4.74 4.45
C ALA A 56 1.60 3.87 4.12
N PRO A 57 2.65 3.87 4.96
CA PRO A 57 3.87 3.10 4.72
C PRO A 57 3.67 1.63 5.12
N ILE A 58 2.86 0.90 4.35
CA ILE A 58 2.45 -0.49 4.64
C ILE A 58 3.50 -1.53 4.25
N GLY A 59 4.52 -1.17 3.49
CA GLY A 59 5.61 -2.08 3.13
C GLY A 59 6.45 -2.49 4.35
N GLY A 60 6.61 -3.79 4.55
CA GLY A 60 7.48 -4.35 5.59
C GLY A 60 7.01 -4.15 7.03
N ARG A 61 5.81 -3.71 7.25
CA ARG A 61 5.23 -3.46 8.59
C ARG A 61 3.94 -4.25 8.78
N SER A 62 3.56 -4.46 10.04
CA SER A 62 2.21 -4.93 10.36
C SER A 62 1.25 -3.77 10.35
N TRP A 63 0.06 -3.98 9.83
CA TRP A 63 -0.97 -2.95 9.73
C TRP A 63 -2.37 -3.54 9.78
N ASP A 64 -3.33 -2.69 10.12
CA ASP A 64 -4.75 -2.92 10.04
C ASP A 64 -5.34 -1.97 9.01
N PHE A 65 -6.19 -2.47 8.16
CA PHE A 65 -7.01 -1.72 7.21
C PHE A 65 -8.48 -1.92 7.55
N VAL A 66 -9.25 -0.85 7.54
CA VAL A 66 -10.72 -0.90 7.69
C VAL A 66 -11.34 0.07 6.70
N ALA A 67 -12.22 -0.43 5.84
CA ALA A 67 -13.08 0.39 4.99
C ALA A 67 -14.51 0.41 5.54
N HIS A 68 -15.04 1.60 5.74
CA HIS A 68 -16.44 1.86 6.07
C HIS A 68 -17.20 2.13 4.78
N ILE A 69 -18.06 1.23 4.38
CA ILE A 69 -18.72 1.29 3.08
C ILE A 69 -20.25 1.21 3.20
N VAL A 70 -20.93 1.71 2.16
CA VAL A 70 -22.32 1.38 1.88
C VAL A 70 -22.33 0.64 0.56
N ARG A 71 -22.66 -0.65 0.62
CA ARG A 71 -22.59 -1.55 -0.51
C ARG A 71 -23.99 -1.84 -1.04
N PRO A 72 -24.36 -1.40 -2.26
CA PRO A 72 -25.53 -1.91 -2.98
C PRO A 72 -25.35 -3.40 -3.33
N ALA A 73 -26.45 -4.10 -3.56
CA ALA A 73 -26.45 -5.49 -4.02
C ALA A 73 -25.57 -5.66 -5.27
N GLY A 74 -24.76 -6.70 -5.30
CA GLY A 74 -23.88 -7.02 -6.44
C GLY A 74 -22.82 -5.97 -6.76
N SER A 75 -22.55 -5.03 -5.85
CA SER A 75 -21.52 -4.00 -6.07
C SER A 75 -20.15 -4.57 -5.77
N ASP A 76 -19.36 -4.71 -6.83
CA ASP A 76 -17.97 -5.10 -6.82
C ASP A 76 -17.05 -3.89 -7.04
N GLY A 77 -15.76 -4.09 -6.92
CA GLY A 77 -14.74 -3.09 -7.25
C GLY A 77 -13.68 -2.91 -6.18
N VAL A 78 -12.64 -2.15 -6.53
CA VAL A 78 -11.48 -1.90 -5.69
C VAL A 78 -11.80 -0.90 -4.60
N LEU A 79 -11.45 -1.26 -3.36
CA LEU A 79 -11.52 -0.36 -2.21
C LEU A 79 -10.22 0.40 -2.01
N TYR A 80 -9.09 -0.29 -2.18
CA TYR A 80 -7.75 0.27 -2.05
C TYR A 80 -6.75 -0.50 -2.89
N ALA A 81 -5.89 0.20 -3.60
CA ALA A 81 -4.78 -0.40 -4.32
C ALA A 81 -3.52 0.44 -4.17
N THR A 82 -2.36 -0.20 -4.17
CA THR A 82 -1.05 0.43 -4.23
C THR A 82 -0.09 -0.48 -4.96
N GLY A 83 0.59 0.07 -5.95
CA GLY A 83 1.49 -0.71 -6.80
C GLY A 83 1.06 -0.70 -8.26
N THR A 84 1.51 -1.70 -8.97
CA THR A 84 1.24 -1.93 -10.39
C THR A 84 1.15 -3.43 -10.66
N GLU A 85 0.93 -3.82 -11.91
CA GLU A 85 1.01 -5.20 -12.37
C GLU A 85 2.31 -5.93 -12.01
N ASN A 86 3.40 -5.16 -11.78
CA ASN A 86 4.69 -5.76 -11.43
C ASN A 86 4.81 -6.10 -9.93
N SER A 87 4.22 -5.27 -9.08
CA SER A 87 4.22 -5.52 -7.63
C SER A 87 3.30 -4.57 -6.89
N GLY A 88 2.65 -5.06 -5.85
CA GLY A 88 1.75 -4.25 -5.05
C GLY A 88 0.78 -5.06 -4.20
N LEU A 89 -0.27 -4.41 -3.75
CA LEU A 89 -1.42 -5.08 -3.16
C LEU A 89 -2.72 -4.38 -3.57
N SER A 90 -3.77 -5.15 -3.65
CA SER A 90 -5.11 -4.67 -3.91
C SER A 90 -6.11 -5.31 -2.94
N ILE A 91 -7.05 -4.50 -2.46
CA ILE A 91 -8.17 -4.90 -1.61
C ILE A 91 -9.44 -4.53 -2.35
N PHE A 92 -10.24 -5.51 -2.70
CA PHE A 92 -11.41 -5.32 -3.54
C PHE A 92 -12.54 -6.28 -3.16
N ILE A 93 -13.73 -6.00 -3.68
CA ILE A 93 -14.87 -6.91 -3.60
C ILE A 93 -15.09 -7.48 -5.00
N GLN A 94 -15.23 -8.81 -5.09
CA GLN A 94 -15.53 -9.52 -6.32
C GLN A 94 -16.43 -10.72 -6.04
N ASN A 95 -17.52 -10.84 -6.78
CA ASN A 95 -18.52 -11.89 -6.59
C ASN A 95 -19.02 -11.96 -5.13
N ASP A 96 -19.33 -10.81 -4.56
CA ASP A 96 -19.73 -10.62 -3.16
C ASP A 96 -18.67 -10.94 -2.09
N LEU A 97 -17.49 -11.40 -2.45
CA LEU A 97 -16.42 -11.73 -1.49
C LEU A 97 -15.43 -10.58 -1.37
N LEU A 98 -14.94 -10.36 -0.15
CA LEU A 98 -13.77 -9.52 0.08
C LEU A 98 -12.53 -10.30 -0.36
N VAL A 99 -11.72 -9.67 -1.20
CA VAL A 99 -10.50 -10.23 -1.76
C VAL A 99 -9.32 -9.33 -1.39
N PHE A 100 -8.25 -9.95 -0.96
CA PHE A 100 -6.94 -9.34 -0.81
C PHE A 100 -5.98 -10.04 -1.76
N ASP A 101 -5.35 -9.30 -2.64
CA ASP A 101 -4.33 -9.83 -3.54
C ASP A 101 -3.00 -9.13 -3.28
N TYR A 102 -1.99 -9.91 -2.99
CA TYR A 102 -0.61 -9.47 -2.82
C TYR A 102 0.24 -9.95 -4.00
N ASN A 103 0.58 -9.01 -4.86
CA ASN A 103 1.43 -9.26 -6.01
C ASN A 103 2.91 -9.07 -5.64
N TYR A 104 3.64 -10.16 -5.55
CA TYR A 104 5.07 -10.20 -5.30
C TYR A 104 5.84 -10.49 -6.59
N PHE A 105 6.07 -9.44 -7.40
CA PHE A 105 6.77 -9.54 -8.69
C PHE A 105 6.15 -10.57 -9.65
N GLY A 106 4.82 -10.55 -9.79
CA GLY A 106 4.06 -11.45 -10.64
C GLY A 106 3.66 -12.78 -9.97
N GLU A 107 4.09 -13.03 -8.73
CA GLU A 107 3.56 -14.12 -7.91
C GLU A 107 2.44 -13.59 -7.02
N HIS A 108 1.22 -14.10 -7.20
CA HIS A 108 0.03 -13.64 -6.50
C HIS A 108 -0.32 -14.53 -5.31
N TRP A 109 -0.48 -13.92 -4.14
CA TRP A 109 -1.01 -14.59 -2.94
C TRP A 109 -2.34 -13.97 -2.56
N VAL A 110 -3.40 -14.70 -2.89
CA VAL A 110 -4.78 -14.24 -2.76
C VAL A 110 -5.41 -14.81 -1.51
N ALA A 111 -6.06 -13.96 -0.72
CA ALA A 111 -7.00 -14.33 0.32
C ALA A 111 -8.41 -13.92 -0.10
N GLU A 112 -9.39 -14.79 0.15
CA GLU A 112 -10.81 -14.52 -0.06
C GLU A 112 -11.58 -14.70 1.24
N SER A 113 -12.59 -13.89 1.45
CA SER A 113 -13.49 -14.08 2.60
C SER A 113 -14.31 -15.36 2.45
N THR A 114 -14.54 -16.04 3.57
CA THR A 114 -15.31 -17.28 3.61
C THR A 114 -16.83 -17.05 3.59
N ARG A 115 -17.24 -15.79 3.75
CA ARG A 115 -18.64 -15.37 3.71
C ARG A 115 -18.76 -14.10 2.88
N PRO A 116 -19.93 -13.84 2.28
CA PRO A 116 -20.15 -12.66 1.47
C PRO A 116 -20.11 -11.37 2.31
N VAL A 117 -19.69 -10.29 1.66
CA VAL A 117 -19.78 -8.94 2.21
C VAL A 117 -21.25 -8.52 2.23
N PRO A 118 -21.80 -8.11 3.37
CA PRO A 118 -23.21 -7.73 3.46
C PRO A 118 -23.54 -6.52 2.58
N GLU A 119 -24.81 -6.46 2.17
CA GLU A 119 -25.40 -5.26 1.57
C GLU A 119 -25.62 -4.17 2.62
N GLY A 120 -25.72 -2.93 2.15
CA GLY A 120 -25.94 -1.77 3.01
C GLY A 120 -24.69 -1.30 3.72
N LEU A 121 -24.86 -0.75 4.92
CA LEU A 121 -23.77 -0.22 5.74
C LEU A 121 -23.00 -1.37 6.41
N CYS A 122 -21.73 -1.49 6.08
CA CYS A 122 -20.86 -2.51 6.67
C CYS A 122 -19.41 -2.03 6.75
N THR A 123 -18.59 -2.81 7.43
CA THR A 123 -17.13 -2.63 7.47
C THR A 123 -16.46 -3.87 6.90
N VAL A 124 -15.43 -3.66 6.11
CA VAL A 124 -14.51 -4.72 5.67
C VAL A 124 -13.10 -4.36 6.09
N GLY A 125 -12.33 -5.36 6.47
CA GLY A 125 -11.00 -5.13 7.02
C GLY A 125 -9.98 -6.16 6.57
N VAL A 126 -8.71 -5.78 6.69
CA VAL A 126 -7.55 -6.64 6.47
C VAL A 126 -6.57 -6.41 7.60
N GLN A 127 -6.15 -7.48 8.24
CA GLN A 127 -5.05 -7.47 9.21
C GLN A 127 -3.85 -8.13 8.57
N PHE A 128 -2.78 -7.36 8.37
CA PHE A 128 -1.50 -7.87 7.91
C PHE A 128 -0.54 -7.96 9.09
N ARG A 129 -0.07 -9.16 9.38
CA ARG A 129 0.86 -9.43 10.49
C ARG A 129 2.13 -10.03 9.95
N ARG A 130 3.19 -9.22 9.96
CA ARG A 130 4.51 -9.72 9.56
C ARG A 130 5.15 -10.56 10.66
N ALA A 131 5.87 -11.57 10.25
CA ALA A 131 6.88 -12.24 11.06
C ALA A 131 8.28 -11.91 10.49
N LYS A 132 9.31 -12.69 10.81
CA LYS A 132 10.69 -12.39 10.35
C LYS A 132 10.84 -12.34 8.82
N ARG A 133 10.29 -13.31 8.11
CA ARG A 133 10.41 -13.45 6.65
C ARG A 133 9.07 -13.61 5.94
N ASP A 134 8.05 -13.97 6.65
CA ASP A 134 6.71 -14.26 6.19
C ASP A 134 5.69 -13.31 6.81
N ALA A 135 4.45 -13.40 6.38
CA ALA A 135 3.35 -12.66 6.94
C ALA A 135 2.07 -13.49 6.91
N THR A 136 1.11 -13.10 7.74
CA THR A 136 -0.26 -13.63 7.70
C THR A 136 -1.21 -12.48 7.44
N VAL A 137 -2.16 -12.72 6.57
CA VAL A 137 -3.29 -11.83 6.28
C VAL A 137 -4.55 -12.47 6.85
N THR A 138 -5.36 -11.69 7.56
CA THR A 138 -6.70 -12.08 8.00
C THR A 138 -7.70 -11.08 7.46
N LEU A 139 -8.73 -11.55 6.78
CA LEU A 139 -9.84 -10.74 6.30
C LEU A 139 -10.92 -10.63 7.38
N LEU A 140 -11.54 -9.45 7.45
CA LEU A 140 -12.58 -9.17 8.43
C LEU A 140 -13.84 -8.65 7.72
N ILE A 141 -15.00 -9.12 8.16
CA ILE A 141 -16.29 -8.57 7.78
C ILE A 141 -17.04 -8.18 9.06
N ASN A 142 -17.36 -6.90 9.21
CA ASN A 142 -17.96 -6.31 10.41
C ASN A 142 -17.15 -6.62 11.69
N GLY A 143 -15.82 -6.61 11.58
CA GLY A 143 -14.90 -6.89 12.67
C GLY A 143 -14.64 -8.37 12.95
N GLU A 144 -15.39 -9.28 12.33
CA GLU A 144 -15.26 -10.72 12.55
C GLU A 144 -14.36 -11.36 11.47
N PRO A 145 -13.44 -12.26 11.85
CA PRO A 145 -12.60 -12.99 10.88
C PRO A 145 -13.40 -13.74 9.83
N SER A 146 -12.97 -13.64 8.59
CA SER A 146 -13.63 -14.24 7.42
C SER A 146 -12.62 -14.62 6.35
N GLY A 147 -11.70 -15.49 6.66
CA GLY A 147 -10.64 -15.97 5.77
C GLY A 147 -9.26 -15.43 6.15
N ASP A 148 -8.26 -16.23 5.81
CA ASP A 148 -6.86 -15.89 6.05
C ASP A 148 -5.96 -16.44 4.95
N ARG A 149 -4.73 -15.93 4.88
CA ARG A 149 -3.69 -16.41 3.99
C ARG A 149 -2.31 -16.23 4.60
N HIS A 150 -1.50 -17.26 4.51
CA HIS A 150 -0.07 -17.17 4.78
C HIS A 150 0.68 -16.70 3.53
N LEU A 151 1.55 -15.70 3.70
CA LEU A 151 2.46 -15.19 2.69
C LEU A 151 3.88 -15.62 3.04
N PRO A 152 4.55 -16.47 2.24
CA PRO A 152 5.88 -16.99 2.58
C PRO A 152 6.97 -15.93 2.52
N ARG A 153 6.68 -14.79 1.90
CA ARG A 153 7.54 -13.61 1.81
C ARG A 153 6.72 -12.35 1.56
N PHE A 154 7.28 -11.21 1.83
CA PHE A 154 6.67 -9.90 1.57
C PHE A 154 7.72 -8.86 1.19
N MET A 155 7.29 -7.80 0.52
CA MET A 155 8.14 -6.67 0.19
C MET A 155 8.33 -5.77 1.41
N ARG A 156 9.57 -5.36 1.66
CA ARG A 156 9.88 -4.43 2.75
C ARG A 156 9.57 -2.99 2.37
N MET A 157 9.60 -2.68 1.10
CA MET A 157 9.20 -1.40 0.54
C MET A 157 8.13 -1.66 -0.51
N MET A 158 6.94 -1.12 -0.29
CA MET A 158 5.85 -1.17 -1.25
C MET A 158 6.00 0.01 -2.19
N SER A 159 5.93 -0.26 -3.46
CA SER A 159 5.80 0.64 -4.62
C SER A 159 6.28 2.10 -4.52
N SER A 160 6.97 2.56 -5.54
CA SER A 160 7.21 3.99 -5.84
C SER A 160 5.95 4.71 -6.34
N VAL A 161 4.92 3.98 -6.72
CA VAL A 161 3.61 4.50 -7.14
C VAL A 161 2.76 4.73 -5.89
N GLY A 162 2.04 5.82 -5.84
CA GLY A 162 1.13 6.12 -4.73
C GLY A 162 0.00 5.09 -4.59
N ALA A 163 -0.96 5.40 -3.74
CA ALA A 163 -2.13 4.57 -3.55
C ALA A 163 -3.36 5.18 -4.22
N SER A 164 -4.36 4.36 -4.49
CA SER A 164 -5.69 4.76 -4.96
C SER A 164 -6.78 4.20 -4.05
N VAL A 165 -7.89 4.92 -3.96
CA VAL A 165 -9.04 4.58 -3.13
C VAL A 165 -10.29 4.56 -3.99
N GLY A 166 -11.01 3.42 -3.98
CA GLY A 166 -12.22 3.22 -4.75
C GLY A 166 -11.99 2.80 -6.20
N PHE A 167 -10.75 2.67 -6.64
CA PHE A 167 -10.36 2.18 -7.96
C PHE A 167 -8.88 1.80 -7.96
N ASP A 168 -8.41 1.13 -8.99
CA ASP A 168 -6.97 0.85 -9.21
C ASP A 168 -6.46 1.72 -10.35
N ASP A 169 -5.55 2.65 -10.03
CA ASP A 169 -5.06 3.67 -10.95
C ASP A 169 -3.86 3.17 -11.76
N GLY A 170 -3.99 3.18 -13.07
CA GLY A 170 -2.95 2.74 -14.00
C GLY A 170 -3.06 1.26 -14.35
N SER A 171 -1.95 0.54 -14.36
CA SER A 171 -1.96 -0.91 -14.59
C SER A 171 -2.41 -1.66 -13.35
N PRO A 172 -3.37 -2.61 -13.49
CA PRO A 172 -3.99 -3.28 -12.37
C PRO A 172 -2.97 -4.09 -11.57
N VAL A 173 -3.04 -3.99 -10.24
CA VAL A 173 -2.18 -4.76 -9.33
C VAL A 173 -2.51 -6.25 -9.37
N SER A 174 -3.80 -6.58 -9.53
CA SER A 174 -4.31 -7.94 -9.57
C SER A 174 -4.64 -8.36 -11.00
N ASP A 175 -4.39 -9.61 -11.33
CA ASP A 175 -4.80 -10.25 -12.59
C ASP A 175 -6.27 -10.70 -12.59
N ARG A 176 -6.96 -10.54 -11.46
CA ARG A 176 -8.37 -10.95 -11.29
C ARG A 176 -9.38 -9.97 -11.85
N TYR A 177 -8.95 -8.75 -12.20
CA TYR A 177 -9.80 -7.74 -12.81
C TYR A 177 -9.04 -6.94 -13.86
N THR A 178 -9.79 -6.28 -14.72
CA THR A 178 -9.24 -5.27 -15.62
C THR A 178 -9.37 -3.91 -14.95
N GLY A 179 -8.28 -3.13 -14.91
CA GLY A 179 -8.31 -1.79 -14.34
C GLY A 179 -9.22 -0.82 -15.12
N PRO A 180 -9.74 0.21 -14.47
CA PRO A 180 -9.52 0.63 -13.07
C PRO A 180 -10.42 -0.09 -12.05
N PHE A 181 -11.40 -0.91 -12.44
CA PHE A 181 -12.34 -1.67 -11.60
C PHE A 181 -12.91 -0.85 -10.44
N PRO A 182 -13.62 0.25 -10.70
CA PRO A 182 -14.10 1.15 -9.66
C PRO A 182 -15.16 0.47 -8.78
N PHE A 183 -15.12 0.74 -7.48
CA PHE A 183 -16.13 0.28 -6.56
C PHE A 183 -17.47 0.98 -6.81
N CYS A 184 -18.50 0.21 -7.07
CA CYS A 184 -19.83 0.72 -7.42
C CYS A 184 -20.70 1.13 -6.21
N GLY A 185 -20.17 1.05 -4.99
CA GLY A 185 -20.79 1.53 -3.76
C GLY A 185 -20.23 2.86 -3.29
N LEU A 186 -20.53 3.21 -2.04
CA LEU A 186 -20.00 4.40 -1.38
C LEU A 186 -18.93 4.00 -0.35
N ILE A 187 -17.74 4.50 -0.49
CA ILE A 187 -16.70 4.43 0.55
C ILE A 187 -16.84 5.69 1.41
N LYS A 188 -17.22 5.54 2.67
CA LYS A 188 -17.31 6.66 3.61
C LYS A 188 -15.94 7.08 4.13
N ARG A 189 -15.10 6.09 4.45
CA ARG A 189 -13.77 6.28 5.00
C ARG A 189 -12.96 5.00 4.91
N ILE A 190 -11.68 5.13 4.72
CA ILE A 190 -10.70 4.07 4.89
C ILE A 190 -9.72 4.48 5.99
N ASP A 191 -9.52 3.61 6.95
CA ASP A 191 -8.54 3.77 8.02
C ASP A 191 -7.44 2.72 7.85
N ILE A 192 -6.18 3.15 7.89
CA ILE A 192 -5.01 2.28 7.92
C ILE A 192 -4.21 2.63 9.18
N ARG A 193 -4.05 1.65 10.04
CA ARG A 193 -3.26 1.77 11.27
C ARG A 193 -2.00 0.93 11.16
N ILE A 194 -0.83 1.56 11.28
CA ILE A 194 0.44 0.84 11.38
C ILE A 194 0.56 0.30 12.79
N VAL A 195 0.71 -1.03 12.91
CA VAL A 195 0.85 -1.73 14.18
C VAL A 195 2.33 -1.96 14.45
N SER A 196 2.84 -1.36 15.53
CA SER A 196 4.19 -1.65 16.01
C SER A 196 4.18 -3.03 16.67
N GLN A 197 5.07 -3.92 16.21
CA GLN A 197 5.19 -5.25 16.83
C GLN A 197 6.17 -5.27 18.00
N ASP A 198 7.27 -4.55 17.87
CA ASP A 198 8.24 -4.23 18.90
C ASP A 198 9.31 -3.27 18.34
N LYS A 199 10.09 -2.64 19.24
CA LYS A 199 11.17 -1.73 18.83
C LYS A 199 12.24 -2.44 17.99
N THR A 200 12.47 -3.72 18.21
CA THR A 200 13.48 -4.53 17.52
C THR A 200 13.09 -4.79 16.07
N SER A 201 11.84 -5.14 15.80
CA SER A 201 11.33 -5.38 14.44
C SER A 201 11.32 -4.12 13.57
N GLU A 202 11.02 -2.95 14.15
CA GLU A 202 11.11 -1.67 13.44
C GLU A 202 12.55 -1.28 13.18
N GLN A 203 13.44 -1.48 14.13
CA GLN A 203 14.86 -1.20 13.98
C GLN A 203 15.48 -2.10 12.90
N GLU A 204 15.16 -3.39 12.88
CA GLU A 204 15.56 -4.32 11.83
C GLU A 204 15.05 -3.89 10.43
N ALA A 205 13.82 -3.39 10.33
CA ALA A 205 13.25 -2.90 9.06
C ALA A 205 13.98 -1.63 8.58
N ASN A 206 14.26 -0.71 9.51
CA ASN A 206 15.00 0.52 9.22
C ASN A 206 16.47 0.22 8.84
N ASP A 207 17.14 -0.67 9.57
CA ASP A 207 18.53 -1.10 9.29
C ASP A 207 18.64 -1.85 7.96
N ALA A 208 17.63 -2.65 7.61
CA ALA A 208 17.59 -3.34 6.33
C ALA A 208 17.39 -2.36 5.16
N THR A 209 16.58 -1.33 5.36
CA THR A 209 16.40 -0.24 4.39
C THR A 209 17.71 0.56 4.24
N GLY A 210 18.35 0.93 5.34
CA GLY A 210 19.64 1.59 5.34
C GLY A 210 20.73 0.78 4.63
N ARG A 211 20.84 -0.52 4.91
CA ARG A 211 21.79 -1.42 4.23
C ARG A 211 21.54 -1.58 2.74
N SER A 212 20.27 -1.62 2.32
CA SER A 212 19.93 -1.71 0.89
C SER A 212 20.28 -0.44 0.12
N ILE A 213 20.25 0.70 0.79
CA ILE A 213 20.67 1.99 0.24
C ILE A 213 22.21 2.03 0.12
N GLN A 214 22.94 1.63 1.16
CA GLN A 214 24.40 1.60 1.15
C GLN A 214 25.00 0.59 0.16
N ALA A 215 24.34 -0.55 -0.06
CA ALA A 215 24.81 -1.57 -1.01
C ALA A 215 24.63 -1.17 -2.49
N ARG A 216 23.98 -0.05 -2.77
CA ARG A 216 23.74 0.47 -4.13
C ARG A 216 24.58 1.71 -4.45
N GLN A 217 25.41 2.17 -3.54
CA GLN A 217 26.49 3.15 -3.74
C GLN A 217 27.79 2.46 -4.12
#